data_250bce7bdc876b17edd83ef404b565cc
#
_entry.id   250bce7bdc876b17edd83ef404b565cc
#
_cell.length_a   1.000
_cell.length_b   1.000
_cell.length_c   1.000
_cell.angle_alpha   90.00
_cell.angle_beta   90.00
_cell.angle_gamma   90.00
#
_symmetry.space_group_name_H-M   'P 1'
#
loop_
_entity.id
_entity.type
_entity.pdbx_description
1 polymer ?
#
loop_
_entity_poly.entity_id
_entity_poly.type
_entity_poly.pdbx_seq_one_letter_code
_entity_poly.pdbx_strand_id
1 'polypeptide(L)'
;AGPCLFKDTMQLAAFNHNNFPLGHAAMAVNEGLPLYLVHRLEQRFDLASMTVGILGMAFKAESDDTRSSLSYKLKRLLRFRAGRVLCTDPYAQSDVDLWPLADVLAESDLLVIATPHRQYADLDVDVPVIDVWNLLGHGERV
;
A
#
# COMPACT_ATOMS: atom_id res chain seq x y z
N ALA A 1 10.06 -1.00 -3.97
CA ALA A 1 10.99 -2.07 -4.34
C ALA A 1 10.57 -3.39 -3.70
N GLY A 2 10.68 -4.49 -4.43
CA GLY A 2 10.43 -5.81 -3.87
C GLY A 2 11.62 -6.33 -3.04
N PRO A 3 11.49 -7.53 -2.44
CA PRO A 3 12.48 -8.04 -1.48
C PRO A 3 13.88 -8.19 -2.06
N CYS A 4 14.02 -8.56 -3.33
CA CYS A 4 15.33 -8.70 -3.98
C CYS A 4 16.06 -7.36 -4.14
N LEU A 5 15.39 -6.36 -4.72
CA LEU A 5 16.01 -5.05 -4.96
C LEU A 5 16.42 -4.36 -3.65
N PHE A 6 15.58 -4.46 -2.62
CA PHE A 6 15.91 -3.94 -1.30
C PHE A 6 17.18 -4.60 -0.74
N LYS A 7 17.18 -5.92 -0.69
CA LYS A 7 18.31 -6.71 -0.18
C LYS A 7 19.58 -6.45 -0.97
N ASP A 8 19.51 -6.48 -2.31
CA ASP A 8 20.69 -6.35 -3.17
C ASP A 8 21.30 -4.94 -3.09
N THR A 9 20.44 -3.90 -2.95
CA THR A 9 20.93 -2.54 -2.71
C THR A 9 21.67 -2.42 -1.38
N MET A 10 21.13 -3.05 -0.32
CA MET A 10 21.77 -3.03 1.00
C MET A 10 23.06 -3.86 1.01
N GLN A 11 23.11 -4.99 0.29
CA GLN A 11 24.33 -5.77 0.13
C GLN A 11 25.41 -5.00 -0.64
N LEU A 12 25.02 -4.30 -1.71
CA LEU A 12 25.96 -3.46 -2.47
C LEU A 12 26.54 -2.34 -1.60
N ALA A 13 25.70 -1.72 -0.78
CA ALA A 13 26.14 -0.71 0.18
C ALA A 13 27.15 -1.29 1.18
N ALA A 14 26.85 -2.46 1.76
CA ALA A 14 27.75 -3.13 2.70
C ALA A 14 29.08 -3.55 2.04
N PHE A 15 29.02 -4.09 0.82
CA PHE A 15 30.20 -4.47 0.04
C PHE A 15 31.12 -3.26 -0.23
N ASN A 16 30.55 -2.09 -0.45
CA ASN A 16 31.29 -0.84 -0.64
C ASN A 16 31.55 -0.10 0.69
N HIS A 17 31.73 -0.82 1.79
CA HIS A 17 32.01 -0.27 3.11
C HIS A 17 31.01 0.82 3.56
N ASN A 18 29.72 0.64 3.21
CA ASN A 18 28.64 1.60 3.40
C ASN A 18 28.83 2.97 2.70
N ASN A 19 29.74 3.05 1.74
CA ASN A 19 29.96 4.25 0.93
C ASN A 19 29.10 4.23 -0.33
N PHE A 20 27.77 4.07 -0.16
CA PHE A 20 26.78 4.10 -1.23
C PHE A 20 25.57 4.95 -0.85
N PRO A 21 25.78 6.29 -0.66
CA PRO A 21 24.71 7.18 -0.18
C PRO A 21 23.48 7.21 -1.10
N LEU A 22 23.66 7.09 -2.42
CA LEU A 22 22.54 7.05 -3.36
C LEU A 22 21.63 5.84 -3.12
N GLY A 23 22.18 4.65 -2.89
CA GLY A 23 21.40 3.45 -2.59
C GLY A 23 20.66 3.55 -1.27
N HIS A 24 21.33 4.07 -0.23
CA HIS A 24 20.67 4.32 1.05
C HIS A 24 19.52 5.33 0.93
N ALA A 25 19.75 6.44 0.21
CA ALA A 25 18.71 7.43 -0.03
C ALA A 25 17.51 6.84 -0.81
N ALA A 26 17.78 6.05 -1.85
CA ALA A 26 16.72 5.39 -2.61
C ALA A 26 15.88 4.44 -1.72
N MET A 27 16.53 3.67 -0.83
CA MET A 27 15.81 2.80 0.09
C MET A 27 15.03 3.59 1.14
N ALA A 28 15.59 4.67 1.67
CA ALA A 28 14.89 5.53 2.63
C ALA A 28 13.63 6.15 2.02
N VAL A 29 13.70 6.63 0.77
CA VAL A 29 12.54 7.14 0.03
C VAL A 29 11.49 6.05 -0.16
N ASN A 30 11.88 4.86 -0.65
CA ASN A 30 10.96 3.74 -0.83
C ASN A 30 10.25 3.37 0.48
N GLU A 31 11.00 3.24 1.56
CA GLU A 31 10.45 2.88 2.87
C GLU A 31 9.56 3.97 3.49
N GLY A 32 9.77 5.21 3.12
CA GLY A 32 9.01 6.38 3.56
C GLY A 32 7.69 6.60 2.82
N LEU A 33 7.47 5.96 1.65
CA LEU A 33 6.25 6.17 0.85
C LEU A 33 4.94 5.94 1.62
N PRO A 34 4.77 4.87 2.44
CA PRO A 34 3.54 4.69 3.19
C PRO A 34 3.27 5.82 4.20
N LEU A 35 4.31 6.33 4.85
CA LEU A 35 4.16 7.44 5.79
C LEU A 35 3.79 8.75 5.06
N TYR A 36 4.42 9.00 3.92
CA TYR A 36 4.07 10.13 3.06
C TYR A 36 2.60 10.07 2.64
N LEU A 37 2.14 8.89 2.18
CA LEU A 37 0.75 8.69 1.80
C LEU A 37 -0.20 8.99 2.96
N VAL A 38 0.03 8.40 4.14
CA VAL A 38 -0.80 8.63 5.33
C VAL A 38 -0.85 10.12 5.69
N HIS A 39 0.29 10.82 5.68
CA HIS A 39 0.32 12.25 5.93
C HIS A 39 -0.52 13.06 4.93
N ARG A 40 -0.48 12.68 3.65
CA ARG A 40 -1.33 13.32 2.61
C ARG A 40 -2.81 13.05 2.84
N LEU A 41 -3.16 11.85 3.29
CA LEU A 41 -4.55 11.50 3.61
C LEU A 41 -5.07 12.28 4.82
N GLU A 42 -4.28 12.42 5.89
CA GLU A 42 -4.63 13.20 7.09
C GLU A 42 -4.90 14.68 6.79
N GLN A 43 -4.29 15.24 5.73
CA GLN A 43 -4.53 16.62 5.30
C GLN A 43 -5.90 16.81 4.61
N ARG A 44 -6.54 15.72 4.17
CA ARG A 44 -7.75 15.76 3.34
C ARG A 44 -8.95 15.10 4.00
N PHE A 45 -8.72 14.14 4.88
CA PHE A 45 -9.75 13.29 5.48
C PHE A 45 -9.57 13.21 7.00
N ASP A 46 -10.67 13.18 7.73
CA ASP A 46 -10.68 12.84 9.16
C ASP A 46 -10.60 11.31 9.32
N LEU A 47 -9.40 10.77 9.13
CA LEU A 47 -9.18 9.32 9.16
C LEU A 47 -9.64 8.68 10.46
N ALA A 48 -9.60 9.40 11.59
CA ALA A 48 -9.96 8.86 12.89
C ALA A 48 -11.44 8.41 12.98
N SER A 49 -12.30 9.01 12.16
CA SER A 49 -13.72 8.66 12.08
C SER A 49 -14.04 7.66 10.95
N MET A 50 -13.07 7.30 10.11
CA MET A 50 -13.29 6.55 8.88
C MET A 50 -12.83 5.10 8.97
N THR A 51 -13.51 4.23 8.22
CA THR A 51 -13.02 2.90 7.84
C THR A 51 -12.25 3.01 6.53
N VAL A 52 -10.96 2.66 6.54
CA VAL A 52 -10.09 2.69 5.36
C VAL A 52 -9.88 1.28 4.82
N GLY A 53 -10.26 1.05 3.56
CA GLY A 53 -10.04 -0.18 2.83
C GLY A 53 -8.74 -0.14 2.03
N ILE A 54 -7.85 -1.11 2.23
CA ILE A 54 -6.62 -1.28 1.44
C ILE A 54 -6.83 -2.40 0.43
N LEU A 55 -6.73 -2.07 -0.86
CA LEU A 55 -6.87 -2.99 -1.97
C LEU A 55 -5.48 -3.38 -2.50
N GLY A 56 -5.11 -4.64 -2.29
CA GLY A 56 -3.82 -5.19 -2.70
C GLY A 56 -2.76 -5.16 -1.59
N MET A 57 -2.34 -6.34 -1.16
CA MET A 57 -1.37 -6.54 -0.08
C MET A 57 -0.05 -7.14 -0.59
N ALA A 58 -0.03 -7.69 -1.80
CA ALA A 58 1.20 -8.15 -2.45
C ALA A 58 2.15 -6.99 -2.80
N PHE A 59 3.44 -7.27 -3.00
CA PHE A 59 4.40 -6.21 -3.34
C PHE A 59 4.30 -5.76 -4.81
N LYS A 60 3.65 -6.53 -5.67
CA LYS A 60 3.39 -6.20 -7.09
C LYS A 60 2.07 -6.81 -7.55
N ALA A 61 1.56 -6.29 -8.67
CA ALA A 61 0.36 -6.80 -9.31
C ALA A 61 0.49 -8.29 -9.71
N GLU A 62 -0.65 -9.00 -9.68
CA GLU A 62 -0.81 -10.39 -10.13
C GLU A 62 0.19 -11.36 -9.47
N SER A 63 0.44 -11.18 -8.17
CA SER A 63 1.38 -11.97 -7.38
C SER A 63 0.84 -12.23 -5.98
N ASP A 64 1.16 -13.39 -5.43
CA ASP A 64 0.90 -13.80 -4.06
C ASP A 64 2.02 -13.42 -3.07
N ASP A 65 3.13 -12.87 -3.59
CA ASP A 65 4.30 -12.54 -2.77
C ASP A 65 4.08 -11.24 -1.97
N THR A 66 3.94 -11.39 -0.67
CA THR A 66 3.73 -10.28 0.28
C THR A 66 5.02 -9.79 0.94
N ARG A 67 6.16 -10.42 0.66
CA ARG A 67 7.45 -10.07 1.30
C ARG A 67 7.87 -8.65 0.96
N SER A 68 8.22 -7.89 1.98
CA SER A 68 8.61 -6.46 1.87
C SER A 68 7.56 -5.57 1.19
N SER A 69 6.29 -6.00 1.14
CA SER A 69 5.23 -5.16 0.60
C SER A 69 5.01 -3.92 1.48
N LEU A 70 4.97 -2.76 0.83
CA LEU A 70 4.68 -1.49 1.50
C LEU A 70 3.21 -1.39 1.94
N SER A 71 2.31 -2.19 1.40
CA SER A 71 0.90 -2.26 1.82
C SER A 71 0.76 -2.69 3.28
N TYR A 72 1.61 -3.62 3.77
CA TYR A 72 1.62 -3.99 5.19
C TYR A 72 2.16 -2.89 6.10
N LYS A 73 3.08 -2.05 5.62
CA LYS A 73 3.53 -0.86 6.36
C LYS A 73 2.42 0.18 6.41
N LEU A 74 1.75 0.39 5.29
CA LEU A 74 0.57 1.26 5.20
C LEU A 74 -0.53 0.79 6.18
N LYS A 75 -0.90 -0.51 6.17
CA LYS A 75 -1.83 -1.12 7.12
C LYS A 75 -1.47 -0.78 8.58
N ARG A 76 -0.18 -0.93 8.94
CA ARG A 76 0.29 -0.64 10.31
C ARG A 76 0.16 0.83 10.67
N LEU A 77 0.53 1.74 9.78
CA LEU A 77 0.43 3.18 10.01
C LEU A 77 -1.03 3.62 10.15
N LEU A 78 -1.91 3.16 9.25
CA LEU A 78 -3.33 3.49 9.27
C LEU A 78 -4.04 2.96 10.51
N ARG A 79 -3.64 1.81 11.07
CA ARG A 79 -4.20 1.29 12.34
C ARG A 79 -4.05 2.25 13.53
N PHE A 80 -3.09 3.18 13.50
CA PHE A 80 -2.91 4.20 14.52
C PHE A 80 -3.61 5.53 14.19
N ARG A 81 -4.19 5.67 13.01
CA ARG A 81 -4.71 6.94 12.48
C ARG A 81 -6.17 6.86 12.07
N ALA A 82 -6.61 5.71 11.55
CA ALA A 82 -7.98 5.49 11.10
C ALA A 82 -8.83 4.84 12.20
N GLY A 83 -10.12 5.06 12.14
CA GLY A 83 -11.08 4.41 13.02
C GLY A 83 -11.08 2.90 12.86
N ARG A 84 -10.99 2.42 11.60
CA ARG A 84 -10.87 0.99 11.26
C ARG A 84 -10.06 0.82 9.97
N VAL A 85 -9.37 -0.32 9.83
CA VAL A 85 -8.63 -0.66 8.60
C VAL A 85 -9.03 -2.05 8.15
N LEU A 86 -9.52 -2.16 6.92
CA LEU A 86 -9.82 -3.42 6.24
C LEU A 86 -8.82 -3.63 5.10
N CYS A 87 -8.47 -4.87 4.84
CA CYS A 87 -7.51 -5.21 3.78
C CYS A 87 -8.04 -6.37 2.96
N THR A 88 -7.81 -6.33 1.65
CA THR A 88 -8.13 -7.43 0.74
C THR A 88 -7.03 -7.61 -0.31
N ASP A 89 -6.86 -8.84 -0.78
CA ASP A 89 -5.97 -9.16 -1.88
C ASP A 89 -6.43 -10.47 -2.55
N PRO A 90 -6.57 -10.53 -3.87
CA PRO A 90 -7.06 -11.72 -4.56
C PRO A 90 -6.06 -12.88 -4.57
N TYR A 91 -4.77 -12.60 -4.35
CA TYR A 91 -3.69 -13.59 -4.48
C TYR A 91 -3.04 -13.97 -3.15
N ALA A 92 -3.02 -13.08 -2.16
CA ALA A 92 -2.35 -13.28 -0.86
C ALA A 92 -3.15 -14.19 0.08
N GLN A 93 -3.56 -15.37 -0.38
CA GLN A 93 -4.45 -16.31 0.33
C GLN A 93 -3.88 -16.86 1.66
N SER A 94 -2.58 -16.73 1.88
CA SER A 94 -1.94 -17.15 3.13
C SER A 94 -2.17 -16.19 4.30
N ASP A 95 -2.66 -14.97 4.05
CA ASP A 95 -2.99 -13.98 5.08
C ASP A 95 -4.45 -14.15 5.51
N VAL A 96 -4.65 -14.76 6.66
CA VAL A 96 -5.99 -15.05 7.24
C VAL A 96 -6.72 -13.79 7.76
N ASP A 97 -6.02 -12.66 7.86
CA ASP A 97 -6.59 -11.37 8.30
C ASP A 97 -7.23 -10.57 7.14
N LEU A 98 -7.20 -11.11 5.92
CA LEU A 98 -7.79 -10.45 4.75
C LEU A 98 -9.31 -10.68 4.71
N TRP A 99 -10.01 -9.65 4.26
CA TRP A 99 -11.45 -9.64 4.10
C TRP A 99 -11.83 -9.92 2.65
N PRO A 100 -13.03 -10.48 2.39
CA PRO A 100 -13.59 -10.53 1.04
C PRO A 100 -13.67 -9.12 0.42
N LEU A 101 -13.38 -9.01 -0.87
CA LEU A 101 -13.43 -7.71 -1.56
C LEU A 101 -14.78 -7.01 -1.40
N ALA A 102 -15.88 -7.76 -1.54
CA ALA A 102 -17.24 -7.21 -1.43
C ALA A 102 -17.48 -6.54 -0.07
N ASP A 103 -16.99 -7.15 1.01
CA ASP A 103 -17.16 -6.61 2.37
C ASP A 103 -16.29 -5.36 2.56
N VAL A 104 -15.05 -5.36 2.02
CA VAL A 104 -14.18 -4.18 2.07
C VAL A 104 -14.81 -3.01 1.31
N LEU A 105 -15.38 -3.25 0.12
CA LEU A 105 -16.04 -2.21 -0.67
C LEU A 105 -17.29 -1.67 0.04
N ALA A 106 -18.07 -2.54 0.69
CA ALA A 106 -19.31 -2.16 1.36
C ALA A 106 -19.10 -1.42 2.69
N GLU A 107 -18.01 -1.71 3.41
CA GLU A 107 -17.77 -1.19 4.76
C GLU A 107 -16.76 -0.05 4.82
N SER A 108 -16.11 0.32 3.71
CA SER A 108 -15.09 1.36 3.71
C SER A 108 -15.66 2.72 3.33
N ASP A 109 -15.22 3.76 4.04
CA ASP A 109 -15.49 5.17 3.75
C ASP A 109 -14.44 5.78 2.80
N LEU A 110 -13.28 5.13 2.70
CA LEU A 110 -12.15 5.52 1.85
C LEU A 110 -11.43 4.26 1.38
N LEU A 111 -11.12 4.19 0.09
CA LEU A 111 -10.35 3.08 -0.50
C LEU A 111 -8.96 3.53 -0.94
N VAL A 112 -7.98 2.66 -0.78
CA VAL A 112 -6.60 2.87 -1.26
C VAL A 112 -6.18 1.70 -2.13
N ILE A 113 -5.95 1.91 -3.42
CA ILE A 113 -5.36 0.90 -4.31
C ILE A 113 -3.85 0.88 -4.07
N ALA A 114 -3.41 -0.02 -3.19
CA ALA A 114 -2.01 -0.14 -2.79
C ALA A 114 -1.21 -1.09 -3.70
N THR A 115 -1.89 -2.06 -4.35
CA THR A 115 -1.31 -2.90 -5.40
C THR A 115 -2.27 -2.95 -6.60
N PRO A 116 -1.79 -2.67 -7.83
CA PRO A 116 -2.67 -2.50 -9.00
C PRO A 116 -3.03 -3.84 -9.65
N HIS A 117 -3.77 -4.70 -8.94
CA HIS A 117 -4.32 -5.91 -9.53
C HIS A 117 -5.40 -5.58 -10.56
N ARG A 118 -5.46 -6.33 -11.66
CA ARG A 118 -6.45 -6.13 -12.72
C ARG A 118 -7.88 -6.21 -12.22
N GLN A 119 -8.13 -6.99 -11.17
CA GLN A 119 -9.44 -7.10 -10.53
C GLN A 119 -10.00 -5.75 -10.05
N TYR A 120 -9.14 -4.77 -9.79
CA TYR A 120 -9.53 -3.44 -9.31
C TYR A 120 -9.69 -2.42 -10.44
N ALA A 121 -9.41 -2.78 -11.71
CA ALA A 121 -9.41 -1.84 -12.82
C ALA A 121 -10.80 -1.28 -13.17
N ASP A 122 -11.85 -2.08 -12.90
CA ASP A 122 -13.24 -1.74 -13.24
C ASP A 122 -14.07 -1.45 -11.96
N LEU A 123 -13.42 -0.97 -10.88
CA LEU A 123 -14.13 -0.61 -9.65
C LEU A 123 -15.07 0.58 -9.90
N ASP A 124 -16.36 0.35 -9.64
CA ASP A 124 -17.39 1.37 -9.62
C ASP A 124 -17.93 1.49 -8.18
N VAL A 125 -17.55 2.55 -7.49
CA VAL A 125 -17.85 2.79 -6.08
C VAL A 125 -18.11 4.27 -5.83
N ASP A 126 -18.99 4.58 -4.90
CA ASP A 126 -19.38 5.96 -4.56
C ASP A 126 -18.43 6.63 -3.55
N VAL A 127 -17.51 5.86 -2.93
CA VAL A 127 -16.55 6.38 -1.94
C VAL A 127 -15.26 6.87 -2.62
N PRO A 128 -14.54 7.82 -2.01
CA PRO A 128 -13.25 8.28 -2.52
C PRO A 128 -12.26 7.12 -2.68
N VAL A 129 -11.57 7.08 -3.83
CA VAL A 129 -10.53 6.08 -4.12
C VAL A 129 -9.18 6.78 -4.32
N ILE A 130 -8.24 6.45 -3.49
CA ILE A 130 -6.85 6.88 -3.62
C ILE A 130 -6.12 5.87 -4.50
N ASP A 131 -5.94 6.24 -5.75
CA ASP A 131 -5.29 5.41 -6.75
C ASP A 131 -3.81 5.78 -6.88
N VAL A 132 -2.98 5.15 -6.08
CA VAL A 132 -1.51 5.38 -6.05
C VAL A 132 -0.86 5.06 -7.40
N TRP A 133 -1.47 4.21 -8.20
CA TRP A 133 -0.92 3.68 -9.44
C TRP A 133 -1.54 4.29 -10.71
N ASN A 134 -2.61 5.07 -10.56
CA ASN A 134 -3.43 5.53 -11.67
C ASN A 134 -4.04 4.38 -12.50
N LEU A 135 -4.42 3.30 -11.82
CA LEU A 135 -5.02 2.11 -12.44
C LEU A 135 -6.38 2.42 -13.06
N LEU A 136 -7.19 3.21 -12.37
CA LEU A 136 -8.53 3.62 -12.80
C LEU A 136 -8.50 4.75 -13.82
N GLY A 137 -7.39 5.49 -13.94
CA GLY A 137 -7.27 6.66 -14.82
C GLY A 137 -8.03 7.90 -14.35
N HIS A 138 -8.90 7.79 -13.35
CA HIS A 138 -9.74 8.88 -12.82
C HIS A 138 -9.76 8.95 -11.28
N GLY A 139 -9.04 8.09 -10.58
CA GLY A 139 -8.91 8.11 -9.12
C GLY A 139 -8.22 9.36 -8.59
N GLU A 140 -8.40 9.67 -7.30
CA GLU A 140 -7.69 10.76 -6.65
C GLU A 140 -6.19 10.46 -6.57
N ARG A 141 -5.38 11.39 -7.07
CA ARG A 141 -3.93 11.33 -6.95
C ARG A 141 -3.46 12.02 -5.68
N VAL A 142 -2.51 11.44 -5.03
CA VAL A 142 -1.95 11.93 -3.77
C VAL A 142 -0.59 12.59 -3.98
#